data_a64718e629ab0d47b478bac15406d1df
#
_entry.id   a64718e629ab0d47b478bac15406d1df
#
_cell.length_a   1.000
_cell.length_b   1.000
_cell.length_c   1.000
_cell.angle_alpha   90.00
_cell.angle_beta   90.00
_cell.angle_gamma   90.00
#
_symmetry.space_group_name_H-M   'P 1'
#
loop_
_entity.id
_entity.type
_entity.pdbx_description
1 polymer ?
#
loop_
_entity_poly.entity_id
_entity_poly.type
_entity_poly.pdbx_seq_one_letter_code
_entity_poly.pdbx_strand_id
1 'polypeptide(L)'
;LPFVPGFEGAGVVTEVADDVTAVATGDAVILRLRAGTFAEEAIAPAGDLWRLPPGWSMAEGAAMPTVAVTADVALVARGQAQAGEVLLVL
;
A
#
# COMPACT_ATOMS: atom_id res chain seq x y z
N LEU A 1 -4.92 -25.66 -6.40
CA LEU A 1 -3.58 -25.11 -6.20
C LEU A 1 -3.53 -24.31 -4.90
N PRO A 2 -2.47 -24.44 -4.09
CA PRO A 2 -2.28 -23.56 -2.95
C PRO A 2 -2.16 -22.11 -3.44
N PHE A 3 -3.01 -21.25 -2.89
CA PHE A 3 -3.04 -19.84 -3.27
C PHE A 3 -3.47 -19.00 -2.08
N VAL A 4 -2.69 -17.97 -1.76
CA VAL A 4 -3.03 -16.98 -0.74
C VAL A 4 -3.49 -15.72 -1.45
N PRO A 5 -4.77 -15.33 -1.33
CA PRO A 5 -5.28 -14.13 -1.97
C PRO A 5 -4.83 -12.84 -1.24
N GLY A 6 -5.33 -11.71 -1.70
CA GLY A 6 -5.08 -10.39 -1.13
C GLY A 6 -3.99 -9.63 -1.87
N PHE A 7 -4.25 -8.34 -2.12
CA PHE A 7 -3.35 -7.47 -2.90
C PHE A 7 -2.72 -6.37 -2.06
N GLU A 8 -3.30 -6.03 -0.95
CA GLU A 8 -2.88 -4.90 -0.12
C GLU A 8 -2.94 -5.26 1.36
N GLY A 9 -2.17 -4.55 2.15
CA GLY A 9 -2.12 -4.77 3.59
C GLY A 9 -1.27 -3.72 4.28
N ALA A 10 -1.20 -3.83 5.58
CA ALA A 10 -0.30 -3.07 6.44
C ALA A 10 0.22 -3.97 7.54
N GLY A 11 1.41 -3.69 7.99
CA GLY A 11 2.04 -4.48 9.04
C GLY A 11 3.36 -3.88 9.51
N VAL A 12 4.06 -4.64 10.31
CA VAL A 12 5.37 -4.28 10.85
C VAL A 12 6.42 -5.17 10.20
N VAL A 13 7.49 -4.57 9.73
CA VAL A 13 8.63 -5.30 9.17
C VAL A 13 9.29 -6.14 10.26
N THR A 14 9.35 -7.45 10.07
CA THR A 14 9.97 -8.39 11.02
C THR A 14 11.38 -8.78 10.62
N GLU A 15 11.67 -8.79 9.32
CA GLU A 15 12.98 -9.16 8.78
C GLU A 15 13.22 -8.45 7.44
N VAL A 16 14.47 -8.10 7.16
CA VAL A 16 14.91 -7.53 5.89
C VAL A 16 16.12 -8.27 5.35
N ALA A 17 16.24 -8.38 4.04
CA ALA A 17 17.44 -8.91 3.40
C ALA A 17 18.63 -7.94 3.60
N ASP A 18 19.86 -8.45 3.53
CA ASP A 18 21.08 -7.69 3.86
C ASP A 18 21.30 -6.45 2.97
N ASP A 19 20.79 -6.47 1.73
CA ASP A 19 20.90 -5.38 0.75
C ASP A 19 19.77 -4.35 0.82
N VAL A 20 18.78 -4.55 1.70
CA VAL A 20 17.65 -3.63 1.87
C VAL A 20 18.00 -2.54 2.85
N THR A 21 17.92 -1.28 2.40
CA THR A 21 18.19 -0.07 3.20
C THR A 21 17.00 0.86 3.35
N ALA A 22 15.96 0.70 2.52
CA ALA A 22 14.79 1.59 2.50
C ALA A 22 13.87 1.42 3.71
N VAL A 23 13.83 0.23 4.28
CA VAL A 23 13.05 -0.12 5.47
C VAL A 23 13.90 -0.94 6.43
N ALA A 24 13.52 -0.93 7.70
CA ALA A 24 14.17 -1.69 8.76
C ALA A 24 13.15 -2.46 9.58
N THR A 25 13.62 -3.49 10.27
CA THR A 25 12.81 -4.23 11.26
C THR A 25 12.20 -3.27 12.28
N GLY A 26 10.90 -3.41 12.52
CA GLY A 26 10.13 -2.53 13.40
C GLY A 26 9.39 -1.39 12.67
N ASP A 27 9.71 -1.14 11.40
CA ASP A 27 9.00 -0.13 10.62
C ASP A 27 7.54 -0.55 10.35
N ALA A 28 6.61 0.37 10.56
CA ALA A 28 5.22 0.22 10.15
C ALA A 28 5.08 0.59 8.67
N VAL A 29 4.56 -0.33 7.89
CA VAL A 29 4.49 -0.20 6.44
C VAL A 29 3.13 -0.57 5.88
N ILE A 30 2.83 0.01 4.72
CA ILE A 30 1.75 -0.38 3.84
C ILE A 30 2.36 -1.14 2.68
N LEU A 31 1.69 -2.15 2.18
CA LEU A 31 2.18 -2.94 1.05
C LEU A 31 1.10 -3.20 0.01
N ARG A 32 1.54 -3.35 -1.23
CA ARG A 32 0.70 -3.78 -2.34
C ARG A 32 1.41 -4.86 -3.14
N LEU A 33 0.82 -6.03 -3.18
CA LEU A 33 1.35 -7.22 -3.85
C LEU A 33 0.40 -7.68 -4.96
N ARG A 34 0.84 -8.63 -5.77
CA ARG A 34 -0.03 -9.32 -6.72
C ARG A 34 -0.97 -10.32 -6.04
N ALA A 35 -0.52 -10.90 -4.94
CA ALA A 35 -1.26 -11.83 -4.09
C ALA A 35 -0.49 -12.04 -2.79
N GLY A 36 -1.12 -12.66 -1.79
CA GLY A 36 -0.43 -13.15 -0.60
C GLY A 36 -0.63 -12.31 0.67
N THR A 37 -1.48 -11.29 0.65
CA THR A 37 -1.65 -10.44 1.83
C THR A 37 -2.67 -10.97 2.85
N PHE A 38 -3.47 -11.99 2.51
CA PHE A 38 -4.36 -12.64 3.47
C PHE A 38 -3.58 -13.70 4.26
N ALA A 39 -2.61 -13.25 5.03
CA ALA A 39 -1.70 -14.08 5.81
C ALA A 39 -1.22 -13.33 7.06
N GLU A 40 -0.72 -14.06 8.03
CA GLU A 40 -0.11 -13.47 9.23
C GLU A 40 1.21 -12.79 8.89
N GLU A 41 1.93 -13.31 7.89
CA GLU A 41 3.18 -12.76 7.36
C GLU A 41 3.17 -12.79 5.84
N ALA A 42 3.81 -11.81 5.22
CA ALA A 42 3.97 -11.73 3.77
C ALA A 42 5.40 -11.32 3.42
N ILE A 43 5.88 -11.81 2.29
CA ILE A 43 7.17 -11.40 1.72
C ILE A 43 6.88 -10.40 0.60
N ALA A 44 7.52 -9.25 0.66
CA ALA A 44 7.35 -8.18 -0.31
C ALA A 44 8.69 -7.63 -0.79
N PRO A 45 8.82 -7.25 -2.07
CA PRO A 45 9.93 -6.41 -2.50
C PRO A 45 9.92 -5.07 -1.75
N ALA A 46 11.08 -4.58 -1.37
CA ALA A 46 11.17 -3.30 -0.64
C ALA A 46 10.57 -2.12 -1.42
N GLY A 47 10.59 -2.18 -2.75
CA GLY A 47 9.97 -1.17 -3.63
C GLY A 47 8.44 -1.17 -3.63
N ASP A 48 7.81 -2.22 -3.11
CA ASP A 48 6.35 -2.35 -3.00
C ASP A 48 5.82 -1.97 -1.61
N LEU A 49 6.66 -1.34 -0.81
CA LEU A 49 6.35 -0.88 0.54
C LEU A 49 6.33 0.64 0.62
N TRP A 50 5.43 1.16 1.43
CA TRP A 50 5.38 2.56 1.83
C TRP A 50 5.34 2.64 3.35
N ARG A 51 5.96 3.65 3.93
CA ARG A 51 5.82 3.88 5.37
C ARG A 51 4.38 4.24 5.72
N LEU A 52 3.88 3.64 6.80
CA LEU A 52 2.58 4.04 7.34
C LEU A 52 2.67 5.51 7.80
N PRO A 53 1.76 6.39 7.33
CA PRO A 53 1.78 7.78 7.77
C PRO A 53 1.59 7.91 9.28
N PRO A 54 2.23 8.90 9.92
CA PRO A 54 2.03 9.17 11.34
C PRO A 54 0.55 9.37 11.69
N GLY A 55 0.09 8.74 12.76
CA GLY A 55 -1.29 8.85 13.23
C GLY A 55 -2.30 7.91 12.56
N TRP A 56 -1.87 7.17 11.53
CA TRP A 56 -2.74 6.19 10.86
C TRP A 56 -2.70 4.84 11.60
N SER A 57 -3.84 4.19 11.68
CA SER A 57 -3.93 2.80 12.11
C SER A 57 -3.49 1.84 11.00
N MET A 58 -3.17 0.61 11.34
CA MET A 58 -2.90 -0.45 10.36
C MET A 58 -4.09 -0.69 9.43
N ALA A 59 -5.31 -0.62 9.96
CA ALA A 59 -6.54 -0.79 9.16
C ALA A 59 -6.69 0.32 8.12
N GLU A 60 -6.44 1.56 8.48
CA GLU A 60 -6.45 2.69 7.54
C GLU A 60 -5.36 2.51 6.47
N GLY A 61 -4.15 2.15 6.89
CA GLY A 61 -3.05 1.87 5.97
C GLY A 61 -3.36 0.73 5.00
N ALA A 62 -3.92 -0.36 5.47
CA ALA A 62 -4.27 -1.52 4.65
C ALA A 62 -5.37 -1.21 3.61
N ALA A 63 -6.27 -0.28 3.91
CA ALA A 63 -7.39 0.07 3.04
C ALA A 63 -6.99 1.04 1.90
N MET A 64 -5.83 1.67 1.97
CA MET A 64 -5.47 2.80 1.10
C MET A 64 -4.88 2.44 -0.26
N PRO A 65 -4.00 1.43 -0.43
CA PRO A 65 -3.19 1.33 -1.64
C PRO A 65 -4.00 1.29 -2.94
N THR A 66 -4.96 0.40 -3.05
CA THR A 66 -5.74 0.25 -4.28
C THR A 66 -6.65 1.44 -4.53
N VAL A 67 -7.36 1.92 -3.51
CA VAL A 67 -8.31 3.03 -3.67
C VAL A 67 -7.59 4.35 -3.93
N ALA A 68 -6.46 4.59 -3.28
CA ALA A 68 -5.66 5.80 -3.49
C ALA A 68 -5.07 5.85 -4.91
N VAL A 69 -4.48 4.76 -5.38
CA VAL A 69 -3.96 4.66 -6.74
C VAL A 69 -5.08 4.82 -7.77
N THR A 70 -6.24 4.21 -7.54
CA THR A 70 -7.39 4.34 -8.43
C THR A 70 -7.87 5.78 -8.52
N ALA A 71 -7.99 6.46 -7.38
CA ALA A 71 -8.38 7.87 -7.35
C ALA A 71 -7.36 8.77 -8.04
N ASP A 72 -6.08 8.58 -7.76
CA ASP A 72 -4.99 9.35 -8.39
C ASP A 72 -4.97 9.16 -9.91
N VAL A 73 -5.03 7.93 -10.38
CA VAL A 73 -5.06 7.64 -11.83
C VAL A 73 -6.30 8.22 -12.49
N ALA A 74 -7.47 8.11 -11.87
CA ALA A 74 -8.70 8.64 -12.44
C ALA A 74 -8.73 10.16 -12.48
N LEU A 75 -8.34 10.83 -11.42
CA LEU A 75 -8.46 12.28 -11.28
C LEU A 75 -7.25 13.03 -11.84
N VAL A 76 -6.05 12.56 -11.56
CA VAL A 76 -4.82 13.28 -11.92
C VAL A 76 -4.26 12.78 -13.24
N ALA A 77 -3.87 11.53 -13.33
CA ALA A 77 -3.17 11.00 -14.50
C ALA A 77 -4.06 10.94 -15.75
N ARG A 78 -5.31 10.57 -15.63
CA ARG A 78 -6.27 10.44 -16.75
C ARG A 78 -7.26 11.58 -16.82
N GLY A 79 -7.84 11.97 -15.69
CA GLY A 79 -8.83 13.05 -15.61
C GLY A 79 -8.22 14.44 -15.74
N GLN A 80 -6.93 14.59 -15.47
CA GLN A 80 -6.21 15.87 -15.52
C GLN A 80 -6.94 16.98 -14.76
N ALA A 81 -7.50 16.64 -13.59
CA ALA A 81 -8.27 17.55 -12.77
C ALA A 81 -7.46 18.81 -12.42
N GLN A 82 -8.09 19.95 -12.51
CA GLN A 82 -7.48 21.25 -12.27
C GLN A 82 -8.07 21.93 -11.02
N ALA A 83 -7.29 22.82 -10.43
CA ALA A 83 -7.79 23.61 -9.31
C ALA A 83 -9.02 24.42 -9.71
N GLY A 84 -10.05 24.41 -8.87
CA GLY A 84 -11.32 25.10 -9.09
C GLY A 84 -12.39 24.30 -9.80
N GLU A 85 -12.06 23.10 -10.32
CA GLU A 85 -13.06 22.19 -10.88
C GLU A 85 -13.91 21.53 -9.77
N VAL A 86 -15.12 21.18 -10.14
CA VAL A 86 -16.05 20.45 -9.26
C VAL A 86 -16.08 18.99 -9.70
N LEU A 87 -15.80 18.08 -8.78
CA LEU A 87 -15.85 16.65 -9.00
C LEU A 87 -17.14 16.05 -8.43
N LEU A 88 -17.82 15.24 -9.21
CA LEU A 88 -18.94 14.43 -8.74
C LEU A 88 -18.47 12.99 -8.54
N VAL A 89 -18.63 12.49 -7.34
CA VAL A 89 -18.34 11.08 -7.01
C VAL A 89 -19.67 10.36 -6.83
N LEU A 90 -19.86 9.29 -7.60
CA LEU A 90 -21.07 8.48 -7.62
C LEU A 90 -20.91 7.18 -6.81
#